data_65f284f52b25eed0af6129e6f3f3f232
#
_entry.id   65f284f52b25eed0af6129e6f3f3f232
#
_cell.length_a   1.000
_cell.length_b   1.000
_cell.length_c   1.000
_cell.angle_alpha   90.00
_cell.angle_beta   90.00
_cell.angle_gamma   90.00
#
_symmetry.space_group_name_H-M   'P 1'
#
loop_
_entity.id
_entity.type
_entity.pdbx_description
1 polymer ?
#
loop_
_entity_poly.entity_id
_entity_poly.type
_entity_poly.pdbx_seq_one_letter_code
_entity_poly.pdbx_strand_id
1 'polypeptide(L)'
;GTPFFNRMKEQGHLKDLDWKHFDGGNHVVVNRPEYPAEKIMANFREAEQLYEIGFNQRYKATAQDNFKSVQLNRDGEIILFRSSRMKQIHDVVDSLHSQFKKPVTVLAQPAVEPELRENPNINEVLLYGDTHFNQKTFPDSMVGKLRKKSYSLGVIPFNNISGNGYSEIKAIAKQSGIQKLVAVNIEGKVFDLENPGDFGRAHIPA
;
A
#
# COMPACT_ATOMS: atom_id res chain seq x y z
N GLY A 1 -12.90 -21.24 -21.16
CA GLY A 1 -13.62 -20.12 -20.54
C GLY A 1 -14.61 -20.63 -19.50
N THR A 2 -14.97 -19.79 -18.56
CA THR A 2 -16.02 -20.15 -17.59
C THR A 2 -17.39 -20.25 -18.28
N PRO A 3 -18.37 -21.00 -17.73
CA PRO A 3 -19.74 -21.03 -18.26
C PRO A 3 -20.35 -19.64 -18.42
N PHE A 4 -20.04 -18.72 -17.51
CA PHE A 4 -20.46 -17.32 -17.61
C PHE A 4 -19.87 -16.61 -18.84
N PHE A 5 -18.56 -16.74 -19.06
CA PHE A 5 -17.87 -16.15 -20.22
C PHE A 5 -18.47 -16.66 -21.54
N ASN A 6 -18.66 -17.97 -21.67
CA ASN A 6 -19.22 -18.57 -22.89
C ASN A 6 -20.63 -18.05 -23.17
N ARG A 7 -21.49 -17.99 -22.15
CA ARG A 7 -22.84 -17.43 -22.26
C ARG A 7 -22.83 -15.96 -22.68
N MET A 8 -21.97 -15.12 -22.07
CA MET A 8 -21.87 -13.71 -22.45
C MET A 8 -21.37 -13.51 -23.88
N LYS A 9 -20.45 -14.38 -24.32
CA LYS A 9 -19.95 -14.38 -25.69
C LYS A 9 -21.05 -14.76 -26.69
N GLU A 10 -21.77 -15.85 -26.44
CA GLU A 10 -22.87 -16.34 -27.28
C GLU A 10 -24.01 -15.32 -27.41
N GLN A 11 -24.27 -14.58 -26.35
CA GLN A 11 -25.28 -13.52 -26.31
C GLN A 11 -24.81 -12.18 -26.90
N GLY A 12 -23.55 -12.08 -27.35
CA GLY A 12 -22.98 -10.83 -27.88
C GLY A 12 -22.80 -9.72 -26.86
N HIS A 13 -22.72 -10.07 -25.58
CA HIS A 13 -22.59 -9.12 -24.48
C HIS A 13 -21.14 -8.82 -24.10
N LEU A 14 -20.15 -9.44 -24.73
CA LEU A 14 -18.75 -9.08 -24.52
C LEU A 14 -18.38 -7.90 -25.41
N LYS A 15 -17.96 -6.80 -24.78
CA LYS A 15 -17.51 -5.59 -25.45
C LYS A 15 -16.09 -5.74 -26.01
N ASP A 16 -15.27 -6.53 -25.34
CA ASP A 16 -13.88 -6.75 -25.67
C ASP A 16 -13.48 -8.20 -25.32
N LEU A 17 -12.60 -8.79 -26.12
CA LEU A 17 -12.07 -10.13 -25.94
C LEU A 17 -10.56 -10.13 -25.62
N ASP A 18 -9.93 -8.97 -25.51
CA ASP A 18 -8.53 -8.88 -25.07
C ASP A 18 -8.44 -9.18 -23.57
N TRP A 19 -7.76 -10.30 -23.26
CA TRP A 19 -7.57 -10.74 -21.88
C TRP A 19 -6.86 -9.73 -20.98
N LYS A 20 -6.14 -8.78 -21.55
CA LYS A 20 -5.51 -7.68 -20.80
C LYS A 20 -6.54 -6.77 -20.14
N HIS A 21 -7.74 -6.71 -20.69
CA HIS A 21 -8.84 -5.91 -20.17
C HIS A 21 -9.70 -6.62 -19.12
N PHE A 22 -9.41 -7.90 -18.82
CA PHE A 22 -10.07 -8.63 -17.73
C PHE A 22 -9.37 -8.40 -16.38
N ASP A 23 -9.03 -7.15 -16.10
CA ASP A 23 -8.25 -6.70 -14.93
C ASP A 23 -9.09 -6.50 -13.65
N GLY A 24 -10.41 -6.62 -13.75
CA GLY A 24 -11.33 -6.56 -12.60
C GLY A 24 -11.68 -5.15 -12.10
N GLY A 25 -11.14 -4.09 -12.71
CA GLY A 25 -11.38 -2.75 -12.19
C GLY A 25 -11.36 -1.63 -13.23
N ASN A 26 -10.40 -1.63 -14.15
CA ASN A 26 -10.20 -0.52 -15.07
C ASN A 26 -11.01 -0.63 -16.37
N HIS A 27 -11.43 -1.85 -16.71
CA HIS A 27 -12.12 -2.13 -17.96
C HIS A 27 -13.41 -2.89 -17.73
N VAL A 28 -14.49 -2.42 -18.38
CA VAL A 28 -15.76 -3.15 -18.43
C VAL A 28 -15.82 -3.96 -19.70
N VAL A 29 -15.70 -5.26 -19.55
CA VAL A 29 -15.70 -6.23 -20.67
C VAL A 29 -17.10 -6.76 -21.00
N VAL A 30 -18.08 -6.55 -20.14
CA VAL A 30 -19.47 -6.99 -20.33
C VAL A 30 -20.36 -5.77 -20.57
N ASN A 31 -21.17 -5.81 -21.62
CA ASN A 31 -22.13 -4.76 -21.96
C ASN A 31 -23.50 -5.37 -22.21
N ARG A 32 -24.41 -5.24 -21.30
CA ARG A 32 -25.78 -5.81 -21.37
C ARG A 32 -26.79 -4.67 -21.54
N PRO A 33 -27.89 -4.89 -22.28
CA PRO A 33 -28.93 -3.86 -22.44
C PRO A 33 -29.49 -3.35 -21.11
N GLU A 34 -29.69 -4.24 -20.14
CA GLU A 34 -30.24 -3.92 -18.82
C GLU A 34 -29.22 -3.23 -17.92
N TYR A 35 -27.94 -3.43 -18.21
CA TYR A 35 -26.83 -2.87 -17.42
C TYR A 35 -25.65 -2.51 -18.32
N PRO A 36 -25.70 -1.36 -19.01
CA PRO A 36 -24.68 -0.92 -19.95
C PRO A 36 -23.30 -0.71 -19.29
N ALA A 37 -22.25 -0.90 -20.07
CA ALA A 37 -20.86 -0.75 -19.59
C ALA A 37 -20.60 0.62 -18.96
N GLU A 38 -21.15 1.67 -19.51
CA GLU A 38 -21.05 3.05 -18.99
C GLU A 38 -21.65 3.17 -17.57
N LYS A 39 -22.79 2.52 -17.34
CA LYS A 39 -23.44 2.50 -16.03
C LYS A 39 -22.62 1.71 -15.01
N ILE A 40 -22.03 0.58 -15.44
CA ILE A 40 -21.12 -0.21 -14.59
C ILE A 40 -19.92 0.66 -14.16
N MET A 41 -19.30 1.36 -15.12
CA MET A 41 -18.16 2.24 -14.82
C MET A 41 -18.54 3.44 -13.95
N ALA A 42 -19.71 4.03 -14.19
CA ALA A 42 -20.20 5.13 -13.34
C ALA A 42 -20.38 4.68 -11.89
N ASN A 43 -21.06 3.55 -11.68
CA ASN A 43 -21.27 3.00 -10.34
C ASN A 43 -19.95 2.59 -9.66
N PHE A 44 -19.00 2.06 -10.44
CA PHE A 44 -17.67 1.71 -9.90
C PHE A 44 -16.94 2.96 -9.42
N ARG A 45 -16.91 4.03 -10.23
CA ARG A 45 -16.28 5.31 -9.84
C ARG A 45 -16.95 5.94 -8.61
N GLU A 46 -18.28 5.90 -8.55
CA GLU A 46 -19.02 6.37 -7.38
C GLU A 46 -18.65 5.57 -6.12
N ALA A 47 -18.59 4.24 -6.23
CA ALA A 47 -18.17 3.38 -5.13
C ALA A 47 -16.73 3.65 -4.68
N GLU A 48 -15.81 3.88 -5.63
CA GLU A 48 -14.44 4.28 -5.32
C GLU A 48 -14.40 5.63 -4.59
N GLN A 49 -15.15 6.63 -5.05
CA GLN A 49 -15.22 7.95 -4.38
C GLN A 49 -15.78 7.84 -2.96
N LEU A 50 -16.86 7.08 -2.76
CA LEU A 50 -17.44 6.85 -1.43
C LEU A 50 -16.47 6.11 -0.51
N TYR A 51 -15.75 5.14 -1.05
CA TYR A 51 -14.71 4.43 -0.30
C TYR A 51 -13.56 5.37 0.10
N GLU A 52 -13.10 6.22 -0.82
CA GLU A 52 -12.04 7.21 -0.56
C GLU A 52 -12.46 8.23 0.52
N ILE A 53 -13.70 8.73 0.44
CA ILE A 53 -14.24 9.65 1.45
C ILE A 53 -14.27 8.97 2.82
N GLY A 54 -14.83 7.78 2.92
CA GLY A 54 -14.93 7.03 4.17
C GLY A 54 -13.56 6.64 4.73
N PHE A 55 -12.62 6.27 3.86
CA PHE A 55 -11.24 6.00 4.23
C PHE A 55 -10.56 7.25 4.81
N ASN A 56 -10.65 8.38 4.09
CA ASN A 56 -10.03 9.62 4.49
C ASN A 56 -10.57 10.16 5.81
N GLN A 57 -11.86 10.02 6.08
CA GLN A 57 -12.46 10.44 7.34
C GLN A 57 -11.94 9.60 8.52
N ARG A 58 -11.88 8.26 8.37
CA ARG A 58 -11.38 7.36 9.40
C ARG A 58 -9.90 7.56 9.67
N TYR A 59 -9.10 7.65 8.59
CA TYR A 59 -7.68 7.82 8.69
C TYR A 59 -7.29 9.14 9.38
N LYS A 60 -7.94 10.26 9.04
CA LYS A 60 -7.70 11.56 9.67
C LYS A 60 -7.99 11.55 11.18
N ALA A 61 -9.02 10.85 11.62
CA ALA A 61 -9.39 10.79 13.03
C ALA A 61 -8.32 10.08 13.89
N THR A 62 -7.53 9.18 13.28
CA THR A 62 -6.55 8.34 13.98
C THR A 62 -5.10 8.76 13.72
N ALA A 63 -4.83 9.52 12.64
CA ALA A 63 -3.47 9.80 12.15
C ALA A 63 -2.63 10.73 13.05
N GLN A 64 -3.24 11.58 13.87
CA GLN A 64 -2.50 12.61 14.60
C GLN A 64 -1.57 12.11 15.72
N ASP A 65 -1.76 10.87 16.18
CA ASP A 65 -1.03 10.30 17.32
C ASP A 65 -0.36 8.94 17.02
N ASN A 66 -0.30 8.54 15.77
CA ASN A 66 0.01 7.17 15.36
C ASN A 66 1.37 6.65 15.81
N PHE A 67 2.38 7.51 15.87
CA PHE A 67 3.76 7.09 16.19
C PHE A 67 4.21 7.44 17.59
N LYS A 68 3.36 8.01 18.46
CA LYS A 68 3.75 8.43 19.82
C LYS A 68 4.34 7.30 20.68
N SER A 69 3.89 6.09 20.48
CA SER A 69 4.41 4.91 21.20
C SER A 69 5.70 4.33 20.61
N VAL A 70 6.10 4.80 19.42
CA VAL A 70 7.27 4.26 18.71
C VAL A 70 8.54 4.97 19.22
N GLN A 71 9.42 4.20 19.84
CA GLN A 71 10.74 4.69 20.26
C GLN A 71 11.78 4.28 19.21
N LEU A 72 12.66 5.21 18.85
CA LEU A 72 13.80 4.95 17.99
C LEU A 72 14.99 4.55 18.84
N ASN A 73 15.54 3.38 18.57
CA ASN A 73 16.63 2.81 19.36
C ASN A 73 18.01 3.31 18.92
N ARG A 74 18.10 4.01 17.79
CA ARG A 74 19.35 4.53 17.21
C ARG A 74 19.11 5.73 16.34
N ASP A 75 20.19 6.45 16.06
CA ASP A 75 20.18 7.47 15.01
C ASP A 75 20.15 6.82 13.62
N GLY A 76 19.55 7.51 12.66
CA GLY A 76 19.40 7.06 11.29
C GLY A 76 18.15 7.63 10.64
N GLU A 77 18.03 7.38 9.35
CA GLU A 77 16.87 7.75 8.54
C GLU A 77 15.69 6.82 8.82
N ILE A 78 14.54 7.22 8.34
CA ILE A 78 13.34 6.38 8.33
C ILE A 78 13.12 5.90 6.89
N ILE A 79 12.82 4.62 6.71
CA ILE A 79 12.41 4.08 5.42
C ILE A 79 10.95 3.65 5.44
N LEU A 80 10.22 4.07 4.43
CA LEU A 80 8.84 3.68 4.19
C LEU A 80 8.76 2.83 2.91
N PHE A 81 8.11 1.67 3.01
CA PHE A 81 7.83 0.79 1.87
C PHE A 81 6.49 1.19 1.25
N ARG A 82 6.48 1.63 -0.01
CA ARG A 82 5.24 2.00 -0.70
C ARG A 82 4.42 0.75 -1.00
N SER A 83 3.50 0.42 -0.12
CA SER A 83 2.68 -0.80 -0.15
C SER A 83 1.18 -0.54 -0.03
N SER A 84 0.79 0.73 -0.07
CA SER A 84 -0.61 1.15 0.04
C SER A 84 -0.90 2.32 -0.91
N ARG A 85 -2.09 2.90 -0.82
CA ARG A 85 -2.53 4.05 -1.63
C ARG A 85 -1.69 5.28 -1.36
N MET A 86 -1.47 6.10 -2.39
CA MET A 86 -0.59 7.27 -2.31
C MET A 86 -0.99 8.25 -1.21
N LYS A 87 -2.29 8.52 -1.06
CA LYS A 87 -2.75 9.37 0.04
C LYS A 87 -2.30 8.88 1.41
N GLN A 88 -2.41 7.58 1.70
CA GLN A 88 -1.92 7.01 2.96
C GLN A 88 -0.40 7.15 3.09
N ILE A 89 0.33 6.98 1.98
CA ILE A 89 1.78 7.15 1.95
C ILE A 89 2.14 8.58 2.38
N HIS A 90 1.53 9.59 1.77
CA HIS A 90 1.79 11.00 2.11
C HIS A 90 1.44 11.31 3.57
N ASP A 91 0.26 10.90 4.04
CA ASP A 91 -0.18 11.12 5.42
C ASP A 91 0.77 10.44 6.44
N VAL A 92 1.28 9.24 6.13
CA VAL A 92 2.27 8.55 6.98
C VAL A 92 3.61 9.26 6.98
N VAL A 93 4.09 9.69 5.80
CA VAL A 93 5.34 10.47 5.69
C VAL A 93 5.26 11.75 6.52
N ASP A 94 4.18 12.49 6.39
CA ASP A 94 3.97 13.76 7.12
C ASP A 94 3.91 13.53 8.63
N SER A 95 3.27 12.45 9.06
CA SER A 95 3.22 12.06 10.48
C SER A 95 4.60 11.67 11.01
N LEU A 96 5.37 10.90 10.25
CA LEU A 96 6.74 10.51 10.60
C LEU A 96 7.66 11.71 10.68
N HIS A 97 7.59 12.62 9.70
CA HIS A 97 8.38 13.84 9.70
C HIS A 97 8.00 14.75 10.88
N SER A 98 6.70 14.92 11.14
CA SER A 98 6.19 15.70 12.26
C SER A 98 6.69 15.18 13.61
N GLN A 99 6.62 13.86 13.82
CA GLN A 99 6.95 13.18 15.07
C GLN A 99 8.47 13.12 15.32
N PHE A 100 9.24 12.70 14.33
CA PHE A 100 10.64 12.34 14.51
C PHE A 100 11.63 13.38 14.01
N LYS A 101 11.19 14.33 13.15
CA LYS A 101 12.07 15.33 12.52
C LYS A 101 13.29 14.70 11.80
N LYS A 102 13.13 13.50 11.27
CA LYS A 102 14.17 12.74 10.58
C LYS A 102 13.89 12.68 9.07
N PRO A 103 14.94 12.52 8.23
CA PRO A 103 14.76 12.27 6.81
C PRO A 103 13.95 11.00 6.56
N VAL A 104 13.01 11.06 5.62
CA VAL A 104 12.21 9.91 5.20
C VAL A 104 12.62 9.51 3.79
N THR A 105 13.06 8.26 3.64
CA THR A 105 13.31 7.61 2.35
C THR A 105 12.10 6.75 2.01
N VAL A 106 11.58 6.84 0.77
CA VAL A 106 10.49 5.97 0.30
C VAL A 106 11.02 4.98 -0.72
N LEU A 107 10.81 3.69 -0.47
CA LEU A 107 11.08 2.62 -1.46
C LEU A 107 9.80 2.35 -2.23
N ALA A 108 9.82 2.60 -3.54
CA ALA A 108 8.62 2.61 -4.37
C ALA A 108 8.87 2.10 -5.79
N GLN A 109 7.78 1.86 -6.51
CA GLN A 109 7.80 1.53 -7.93
C GLN A 109 7.97 2.82 -8.78
N PRO A 110 8.58 2.73 -9.98
CA PRO A 110 8.84 3.89 -10.83
C PRO A 110 7.59 4.70 -11.21
N ALA A 111 6.45 4.03 -11.40
CA ALA A 111 5.20 4.67 -11.84
C ALA A 111 4.69 5.77 -10.88
N VAL A 112 5.05 5.72 -9.61
CA VAL A 112 4.57 6.67 -8.59
C VAL A 112 5.63 7.69 -8.16
N GLU A 113 6.82 7.64 -8.75
CA GLU A 113 7.93 8.55 -8.41
C GLU A 113 7.58 10.03 -8.54
N PRO A 114 6.92 10.49 -9.64
CA PRO A 114 6.58 11.91 -9.79
C PRO A 114 5.73 12.43 -8.64
N GLU A 115 4.70 11.68 -8.26
CA GLU A 115 3.79 12.04 -7.17
C GLU A 115 4.51 12.05 -5.80
N LEU A 116 5.40 11.09 -5.54
CA LEU A 116 6.18 11.05 -4.31
C LEU A 116 7.11 12.25 -4.17
N ARG A 117 7.68 12.73 -5.27
CA ARG A 117 8.58 13.90 -5.26
C ARG A 117 7.89 15.23 -4.98
N GLU A 118 6.57 15.28 -5.06
CA GLU A 118 5.78 16.46 -4.70
C GLU A 118 5.70 16.66 -3.17
N ASN A 119 5.94 15.61 -2.37
CA ASN A 119 5.92 15.72 -0.92
C ASN A 119 7.28 16.22 -0.39
N PRO A 120 7.36 17.45 0.19
CA PRO A 120 8.61 18.04 0.66
C PRO A 120 9.23 17.31 1.85
N ASN A 121 8.47 16.43 2.54
CA ASN A 121 8.94 15.64 3.67
C ASN A 121 9.60 14.32 3.24
N ILE A 122 9.60 13.99 1.92
CA ILE A 122 10.33 12.87 1.35
C ILE A 122 11.73 13.35 0.94
N ASN A 123 12.73 12.82 1.62
CA ASN A 123 14.13 13.18 1.34
C ASN A 123 14.71 12.43 0.12
N GLU A 124 14.32 11.17 -0.03
CA GLU A 124 14.82 10.31 -1.12
C GLU A 124 13.73 9.32 -1.56
N VAL A 125 13.67 9.07 -2.87
CA VAL A 125 12.87 7.99 -3.46
C VAL A 125 13.81 6.96 -4.03
N LEU A 126 13.76 5.72 -3.51
CA LEU A 126 14.48 4.57 -4.04
C LEU A 126 13.53 3.76 -4.92
N LEU A 127 13.89 3.59 -6.18
CA LEU A 127 13.06 2.90 -7.15
C LEU A 127 13.40 1.42 -7.22
N TYR A 128 12.37 0.59 -7.17
CA TYR A 128 12.49 -0.85 -7.24
C TYR A 128 11.35 -1.46 -8.04
N GLY A 129 11.70 -2.43 -8.91
CA GLY A 129 10.76 -3.33 -9.57
C GLY A 129 9.64 -2.65 -10.35
N ASP A 130 8.68 -3.45 -10.80
CA ASP A 130 7.62 -2.97 -11.69
C ASP A 130 6.27 -2.80 -11.00
N THR A 131 5.84 -3.76 -10.17
CA THR A 131 4.48 -3.77 -9.63
C THR A 131 4.38 -4.07 -8.13
N HIS A 132 4.80 -5.25 -7.68
CA HIS A 132 4.62 -5.71 -6.30
C HIS A 132 5.94 -6.10 -5.65
N PHE A 133 6.06 -5.87 -4.34
CA PHE A 133 7.17 -6.42 -3.57
C PHE A 133 7.10 -7.94 -3.57
N ASN A 134 8.18 -8.57 -4.03
CA ASN A 134 8.31 -10.02 -4.04
C ASN A 134 9.74 -10.38 -3.62
N GLN A 135 9.87 -11.12 -2.54
CA GLN A 135 11.16 -11.48 -1.96
C GLN A 135 12.06 -12.24 -2.94
N LYS A 136 11.47 -13.10 -3.78
CA LYS A 136 12.24 -13.93 -4.73
C LYS A 136 12.83 -13.13 -5.89
N THR A 137 12.19 -12.02 -6.25
CA THR A 137 12.62 -11.15 -7.37
C THR A 137 13.21 -9.84 -6.90
N PHE A 138 13.26 -9.61 -5.58
CA PHE A 138 13.84 -8.38 -5.04
C PHE A 138 15.36 -8.35 -5.29
N PRO A 139 15.89 -7.30 -5.95
CA PRO A 139 17.29 -7.31 -6.39
C PRO A 139 18.27 -7.29 -5.22
N ASP A 140 19.26 -8.18 -5.22
CA ASP A 140 20.33 -8.20 -4.22
C ASP A 140 21.10 -6.88 -4.15
N SER A 141 21.25 -6.20 -5.29
CA SER A 141 21.85 -4.87 -5.36
C SER A 141 21.05 -3.83 -4.54
N MET A 142 19.73 -3.93 -4.51
CA MET A 142 18.89 -3.07 -3.69
C MET A 142 19.00 -3.44 -2.21
N VAL A 143 19.02 -4.72 -1.85
CA VAL A 143 19.30 -5.17 -0.49
C VAL A 143 20.63 -4.61 0.00
N GLY A 144 21.69 -4.71 -0.84
CA GLY A 144 23.01 -4.14 -0.55
C GLY A 144 22.98 -2.62 -0.36
N LYS A 145 22.19 -1.90 -1.17
CA LYS A 145 22.00 -0.46 -1.07
C LYS A 145 21.30 -0.08 0.24
N LEU A 146 20.25 -0.80 0.61
CA LEU A 146 19.51 -0.58 1.86
C LEU A 146 20.37 -0.86 3.09
N ARG A 147 21.18 -1.92 3.08
CA ARG A 147 22.08 -2.26 4.19
C ARG A 147 23.17 -1.22 4.46
N LYS A 148 23.61 -0.51 3.41
CA LYS A 148 24.64 0.54 3.55
C LYS A 148 24.12 1.79 4.25
N LYS A 149 22.80 2.00 4.23
CA LYS A 149 22.17 3.10 4.96
C LYS A 149 21.77 2.65 6.37
N SER A 150 21.93 3.54 7.32
CA SER A 150 21.49 3.30 8.70
C SER A 150 20.05 3.75 8.87
N TYR A 151 19.10 2.83 8.75
CA TYR A 151 17.68 3.12 9.02
C TYR A 151 17.38 2.84 10.50
N SER A 152 16.82 3.84 11.18
CA SER A 152 16.36 3.73 12.58
C SER A 152 14.97 3.08 12.68
N LEU A 153 14.19 3.16 11.60
CA LEU A 153 12.83 2.65 11.55
C LEU A 153 12.47 2.28 10.11
N GLY A 154 11.85 1.13 9.94
CA GLY A 154 11.13 0.75 8.73
C GLY A 154 9.62 0.79 8.95
N VAL A 155 8.89 1.39 8.02
CA VAL A 155 7.44 1.55 8.09
C VAL A 155 6.78 0.87 6.91
N ILE A 156 5.79 0.02 7.17
CA ILE A 156 5.03 -0.71 6.15
C ILE A 156 3.55 -0.31 6.27
N PRO A 157 3.05 0.60 5.43
CA PRO A 157 1.62 0.92 5.38
C PRO A 157 0.81 -0.24 4.82
N PHE A 158 -0.24 -0.66 5.52
CA PHE A 158 -1.16 -1.71 5.08
C PHE A 158 -2.41 -1.11 4.47
N ASN A 159 -2.83 -1.60 3.33
CA ASN A 159 -4.12 -1.25 2.72
C ASN A 159 -5.32 -2.02 3.32
N ASN A 160 -5.11 -2.74 4.40
CA ASN A 160 -6.12 -3.48 5.13
C ASN A 160 -5.92 -3.35 6.66
N ILE A 161 -6.82 -3.91 7.44
CA ILE A 161 -6.82 -3.82 8.90
C ILE A 161 -5.83 -4.83 9.51
N SER A 162 -5.74 -6.03 8.94
CA SER A 162 -5.07 -7.20 9.53
C SER A 162 -3.61 -7.39 9.11
N GLY A 163 -3.14 -6.70 8.07
CA GLY A 163 -1.80 -6.89 7.51
C GLY A 163 -1.62 -8.21 6.74
N ASN A 164 -2.70 -8.87 6.35
CA ASN A 164 -2.63 -10.03 5.48
C ASN A 164 -2.04 -9.65 4.11
N GLY A 165 -1.17 -10.51 3.56
CA GLY A 165 -0.53 -10.27 2.26
C GLY A 165 0.77 -9.46 2.30
N TYR A 166 1.28 -9.09 3.49
CA TYR A 166 2.49 -8.27 3.63
C TYR A 166 3.74 -9.04 4.09
N SER A 167 3.70 -10.37 4.10
CA SER A 167 4.83 -11.22 4.51
C SER A 167 6.08 -10.99 3.66
N GLU A 168 5.95 -10.79 2.36
CA GLU A 168 7.03 -10.52 1.42
C GLU A 168 7.80 -9.23 1.77
N ILE A 169 7.08 -8.14 2.02
CA ILE A 169 7.69 -6.84 2.38
C ILE A 169 8.40 -6.94 3.73
N LYS A 170 7.79 -7.62 4.71
CA LYS A 170 8.43 -7.88 6.02
C LYS A 170 9.74 -8.65 5.85
N ALA A 171 9.75 -9.68 4.99
CA ALA A 171 10.94 -10.46 4.72
C ALA A 171 12.03 -9.62 4.05
N ILE A 172 11.68 -8.81 3.05
CA ILE A 172 12.59 -7.87 2.36
C ILE A 172 13.19 -6.87 3.35
N ALA A 173 12.38 -6.27 4.21
CA ALA A 173 12.85 -5.31 5.21
C ALA A 173 13.85 -5.94 6.19
N LYS A 174 13.55 -7.14 6.69
CA LYS A 174 14.49 -7.90 7.55
C LYS A 174 15.77 -8.28 6.83
N GLN A 175 15.66 -8.78 5.60
CA GLN A 175 16.80 -9.10 4.76
C GLN A 175 17.68 -7.86 4.50
N SER A 176 17.09 -6.68 4.44
CA SER A 176 17.78 -5.41 4.26
C SER A 176 18.42 -4.85 5.55
N GLY A 177 18.40 -5.59 6.66
CA GLY A 177 19.03 -5.22 7.92
C GLY A 177 18.28 -4.16 8.74
N ILE A 178 17.01 -3.90 8.41
CA ILE A 178 16.15 -2.98 9.15
C ILE A 178 15.63 -3.71 10.38
N GLN A 179 16.11 -3.31 11.57
CA GLN A 179 15.83 -4.01 12.81
C GLN A 179 14.48 -3.63 13.43
N LYS A 180 14.15 -2.33 13.44
CA LYS A 180 12.87 -1.85 13.99
C LYS A 180 11.87 -1.71 12.85
N LEU A 181 10.81 -2.50 12.89
CA LEU A 181 9.75 -2.49 11.88
C LEU A 181 8.41 -2.22 12.54
N VAL A 182 7.66 -1.29 11.97
CA VAL A 182 6.26 -1.04 12.34
C VAL A 182 5.37 -1.10 11.11
N ALA A 183 4.11 -1.43 11.30
CA ALA A 183 3.08 -1.27 10.29
C ALA A 183 2.09 -0.19 10.70
N VAL A 184 1.48 0.43 9.68
CA VAL A 184 0.35 1.35 9.85
C VAL A 184 -0.80 0.84 9.01
N ASN A 185 -1.91 0.48 9.63
CA ASN A 185 -3.07 -0.03 8.89
C ASN A 185 -3.92 1.12 8.30
N ILE A 186 -4.98 0.75 7.57
CA ILE A 186 -5.90 1.72 6.95
C ILE A 186 -6.68 2.58 7.97
N GLU A 187 -6.69 2.21 9.24
CA GLU A 187 -7.29 2.99 10.33
C GLU A 187 -6.26 3.91 10.99
N GLY A 188 -5.01 3.91 10.50
CA GLY A 188 -3.92 4.68 11.07
C GLY A 188 -3.32 4.08 12.36
N LYS A 189 -3.74 2.89 12.75
CA LYS A 189 -3.20 2.22 13.94
C LYS A 189 -1.79 1.67 13.63
N VAL A 190 -0.86 1.96 14.53
CA VAL A 190 0.54 1.50 14.44
C VAL A 190 0.72 0.20 15.22
N PHE A 191 1.43 -0.75 14.61
CA PHE A 191 1.74 -2.05 15.18
C PHE A 191 3.24 -2.29 15.14
N ASP A 192 3.82 -2.77 16.24
CA ASP A 192 5.18 -3.26 16.27
C ASP A 192 5.25 -4.65 15.61
N LEU A 193 5.99 -4.77 14.52
CA LEU A 193 6.11 -6.03 13.77
C LEU A 193 7.12 -7.01 14.39
N GLU A 194 7.91 -6.57 15.38
CA GLU A 194 8.82 -7.42 16.15
C GLU A 194 8.10 -8.09 17.33
N ASN A 195 6.98 -7.51 17.80
CA ASN A 195 6.16 -8.04 18.88
C ASN A 195 4.74 -8.38 18.39
N PRO A 196 4.54 -9.52 17.72
CA PRO A 196 3.27 -9.87 17.08
C PRO A 196 2.09 -10.09 18.06
N GLY A 197 2.30 -10.06 19.37
CA GLY A 197 1.23 -10.16 20.38
C GLY A 197 0.15 -9.06 20.26
N ASP A 198 0.45 -7.95 19.62
CA ASP A 198 -0.49 -6.85 19.41
C ASP A 198 -1.42 -7.07 18.20
N PHE A 199 -1.06 -7.93 17.26
CA PHE A 199 -1.88 -8.23 16.07
C PHE A 199 -3.09 -9.11 16.38
N GLY A 200 -2.97 -10.02 17.37
CA GLY A 200 -4.00 -11.04 17.65
C GLY A 200 -5.15 -10.59 18.54
N ARG A 201 -5.01 -9.45 19.24
CA ARG A 201 -6.02 -8.99 20.21
C ARG A 201 -7.00 -7.95 19.69
N ALA A 202 -6.82 -7.44 18.47
CA ALA A 202 -7.60 -6.31 17.98
C ALA A 202 -8.90 -6.69 17.25
N HIS A 203 -9.16 -7.94 16.91
CA HIS A 203 -10.34 -8.33 16.14
C HIS A 203 -10.91 -9.69 16.54
N ILE A 204 -11.46 -9.80 17.73
CA ILE A 204 -12.59 -10.68 18.01
C ILE A 204 -13.68 -9.76 18.55
N PRO A 205 -14.69 -9.35 17.74
CA PRO A 205 -15.88 -8.77 18.30
C PRO A 205 -16.56 -9.84 19.15
N ALA A 206 -16.88 -9.47 20.41
CA ALA A 206 -17.68 -10.27 21.30
C ALA A 206 -19.10 -10.49 20.76
#